data_4bbc7e824160f5e87caeb9235e3dc48b
#
_entry.id   4bbc7e824160f5e87caeb9235e3dc48b
#
_cell.length_a   1.000
_cell.length_b   1.000
_cell.length_c   1.000
_cell.angle_alpha   90.00
_cell.angle_beta   90.00
_cell.angle_gamma   90.00
#
_symmetry.space_group_name_H-M   'P 1'
#
loop_
_entity.id
_entity.type
_entity.pdbx_description
1 polymer ?
#
loop_
_entity_poly.entity_id
_entity_poly.type
_entity_poly.pdbx_seq_one_letter_code
_entity_poly.pdbx_strand_id
1 'polypeptide(L)'
;MEYHAPVAQHMVLCADCGTPIEPNNANLCANCLRNSVDITEWIPKQATINFCRNCERYLNPPNTWVIAQLESRELLAICLKKLKGLKQVRLIDANFIWTEPHSKRLRVKLTVQKEVFTSTILQQVFEVEFLVQYGQCPDCTRLAAKNMWRASVQVRQKVAHKRTFLYLEQLILKYNAHRETVSVLEKKDGLDFYYAQRAHAIRMTEFLSSVVPVRVNKSEQLISMDVHSSTSNYKFTYSVEIVPICKDDLVCLPLRVARALGNIGQLVLPFRISNVIKVIDSTTLQMADITAEKYWRDPFPALCAIPEMVEFLVLDIEVTGGVAHGPHGQTMGKFAAADAQVSPLNANTFGEADAVYHVRTHLGNILQAGDTVMGYHLKTANFNSAEWDSLPADRVPDVVLVKKSYPERKRRSKRNWKLKSIAKEAEDPSQEGAVGRGALGRRGGLDSQRVERDYELFLRELEEDSEMRQTVNMYRDQEKIAREAERQARKAAGEYRDPSGMDQDEGDEVQTDDEGMTTDNDSEYGSDSELPRVDMGELLDDMDEMNIE
;
A
#
# COMPACT_ATOMS: atom_id res chain seq x y z
N MET A 1 -41.03 62.73 22.54
CA MET A 1 -41.40 62.09 21.25
C MET A 1 -41.22 63.19 20.22
N GLU A 2 -40.09 63.18 19.52
CA GLU A 2 -39.87 64.12 18.41
C GLU A 2 -40.55 63.54 17.16
N TYR A 3 -41.52 64.22 16.68
CA TYR A 3 -42.17 63.95 15.42
C TYR A 3 -41.22 64.37 14.28
N HIS A 4 -40.55 63.43 13.66
CA HIS A 4 -39.93 63.65 12.37
C HIS A 4 -41.02 63.70 11.32
N ALA A 5 -41.26 64.87 10.80
CA ALA A 5 -42.17 65.08 9.66
C ALA A 5 -41.62 64.24 8.48
N PRO A 6 -42.47 63.52 7.72
CA PRO A 6 -41.99 62.79 6.54
C PRO A 6 -41.44 63.82 5.55
N VAL A 7 -40.12 63.64 5.23
CA VAL A 7 -39.51 64.45 4.17
C VAL A 7 -40.25 64.18 2.88
N ALA A 8 -40.90 65.19 2.33
CA ALA A 8 -41.57 65.06 1.05
C ALA A 8 -40.54 64.74 -0.04
N GLN A 9 -40.54 63.52 -0.48
CA GLN A 9 -39.70 63.10 -1.61
C GLN A 9 -40.22 63.78 -2.87
N HIS A 10 -39.43 64.73 -3.39
CA HIS A 10 -39.73 65.36 -4.67
C HIS A 10 -39.56 64.33 -5.78
N MET A 11 -40.68 63.85 -6.33
CA MET A 11 -40.70 62.97 -7.49
C MET A 11 -40.46 63.79 -8.77
N VAL A 12 -39.52 63.37 -9.59
CA VAL A 12 -39.16 63.93 -10.90
C VAL A 12 -39.69 63.01 -11.99
N LEU A 13 -40.12 63.54 -13.11
CA LEU A 13 -40.55 62.70 -14.24
C LEU A 13 -39.36 62.25 -15.05
N CYS A 14 -39.36 60.96 -15.44
CA CYS A 14 -38.36 60.40 -16.32
C CYS A 14 -38.35 61.14 -17.68
N ALA A 15 -37.17 61.51 -18.16
CA ALA A 15 -36.96 62.21 -19.40
C ALA A 15 -37.45 61.46 -20.65
N ASP A 16 -37.43 60.11 -20.66
CA ASP A 16 -37.85 59.28 -21.79
C ASP A 16 -39.34 58.85 -21.74
N CYS A 17 -39.78 58.32 -20.61
CA CYS A 17 -41.08 57.64 -20.50
C CYS A 17 -42.09 58.38 -19.62
N GLY A 18 -41.67 59.46 -18.95
CA GLY A 18 -42.58 60.30 -18.12
C GLY A 18 -43.02 59.64 -16.78
N THR A 19 -42.48 58.48 -16.39
CA THR A 19 -42.79 57.86 -15.10
C THR A 19 -42.21 58.67 -13.95
N PRO A 20 -42.93 58.86 -12.82
CA PRO A 20 -42.40 59.55 -11.66
C PRO A 20 -41.30 58.67 -10.99
N ILE A 21 -40.10 59.23 -10.79
CA ILE A 21 -38.92 58.60 -10.20
C ILE A 21 -38.35 59.47 -9.09
N GLU A 22 -37.59 58.87 -8.19
CA GLU A 22 -36.74 59.62 -7.28
C GLU A 22 -35.65 60.35 -8.08
N PRO A 23 -35.28 61.57 -7.70
CA PRO A 23 -34.32 62.37 -8.44
C PRO A 23 -32.94 61.60 -8.46
N ASN A 24 -32.54 61.25 -9.65
CA ASN A 24 -31.23 60.70 -9.92
C ASN A 24 -30.47 61.59 -10.92
N ASN A 25 -29.12 61.52 -10.91
CA ASN A 25 -28.33 62.41 -11.77
C ASN A 25 -28.55 62.22 -13.28
N ALA A 26 -29.16 61.11 -13.70
CA ALA A 26 -29.45 60.81 -15.09
C ALA A 26 -30.88 61.24 -15.49
N ASN A 27 -31.76 61.57 -14.56
CA ASN A 27 -33.18 61.86 -14.79
C ASN A 27 -33.92 60.79 -15.62
N LEU A 28 -33.47 59.53 -15.56
CA LEU A 28 -34.02 58.40 -16.28
C LEU A 28 -34.50 57.34 -15.30
N CYS A 29 -35.60 56.66 -15.58
CA CYS A 29 -36.08 55.55 -14.81
C CYS A 29 -35.17 54.32 -15.05
N ALA A 30 -35.18 53.37 -14.12
CA ALA A 30 -34.35 52.16 -14.21
C ALA A 30 -34.58 51.34 -15.50
N ASN A 31 -35.79 51.36 -16.04
CA ASN A 31 -36.13 50.68 -17.30
C ASN A 31 -35.53 51.38 -18.52
N CYS A 32 -35.65 52.70 -18.60
CA CYS A 32 -35.06 53.49 -19.69
C CYS A 32 -33.53 53.45 -19.62
N LEU A 33 -32.93 53.46 -18.44
CA LEU A 33 -31.51 53.26 -18.22
C LEU A 33 -31.04 51.91 -18.73
N ARG A 34 -31.79 50.83 -18.47
CA ARG A 34 -31.48 49.48 -18.97
C ARG A 34 -31.60 49.35 -20.49
N ASN A 35 -32.56 50.08 -21.08
CA ASN A 35 -32.75 50.10 -22.54
C ASN A 35 -31.66 50.93 -23.25
N SER A 36 -31.15 51.97 -22.59
CA SER A 36 -30.11 52.84 -23.18
C SER A 36 -28.68 52.30 -23.02
N VAL A 37 -28.41 51.56 -21.92
CA VAL A 37 -27.07 51.05 -21.62
C VAL A 37 -27.17 49.61 -21.12
N ASP A 38 -26.63 48.68 -21.91
CA ASP A 38 -26.46 47.27 -21.50
C ASP A 38 -25.08 47.09 -20.87
N ILE A 39 -25.04 46.93 -19.54
CA ILE A 39 -23.79 46.69 -18.80
C ILE A 39 -23.26 45.26 -18.99
N THR A 40 -24.03 44.38 -19.62
CA THR A 40 -23.67 42.95 -19.86
C THR A 40 -23.13 42.69 -21.25
N GLU A 41 -23.06 43.72 -22.13
CA GLU A 41 -22.66 43.58 -23.55
C GLU A 41 -21.29 42.89 -23.73
N TRP A 42 -20.34 43.16 -22.82
CA TRP A 42 -18.96 42.60 -22.87
C TRP A 42 -18.82 41.24 -22.19
N ILE A 43 -19.89 40.69 -21.60
CA ILE A 43 -19.87 39.43 -20.91
C ILE A 43 -20.54 38.36 -21.80
N PRO A 44 -19.80 37.33 -22.22
CA PRO A 44 -20.37 36.28 -23.05
C PRO A 44 -21.45 35.51 -22.29
N LYS A 45 -22.65 35.38 -22.89
CA LYS A 45 -23.78 34.64 -22.31
C LYS A 45 -23.59 33.11 -22.40
N GLN A 46 -22.64 32.65 -23.22
CA GLN A 46 -22.24 31.24 -23.34
C GLN A 46 -20.74 31.13 -23.25
N ALA A 47 -20.26 30.13 -22.51
CA ALA A 47 -18.84 29.81 -22.37
C ALA A 47 -18.65 28.29 -22.30
N THR A 48 -17.43 27.82 -22.58
CA THR A 48 -17.09 26.39 -22.54
C THR A 48 -16.14 26.09 -21.39
N ILE A 49 -16.38 25.01 -20.67
CA ILE A 49 -15.52 24.51 -19.60
C ILE A 49 -15.04 23.12 -19.97
N ASN A 50 -13.74 22.87 -19.88
CA ASN A 50 -13.17 21.56 -20.15
C ASN A 50 -13.17 20.71 -18.88
N PHE A 51 -13.68 19.47 -19.01
CA PHE A 51 -13.79 18.48 -17.96
C PHE A 51 -13.06 17.19 -18.37
N CYS A 52 -12.20 16.67 -17.50
CA CYS A 52 -11.52 15.40 -17.73
C CYS A 52 -12.32 14.25 -17.14
N ARG A 53 -12.86 13.37 -18.01
CA ARG A 53 -13.71 12.26 -17.60
C ARG A 53 -12.99 11.22 -16.74
N ASN A 54 -11.66 11.07 -16.90
CA ASN A 54 -10.91 10.01 -16.22
C ASN A 54 -10.50 10.36 -14.78
N CYS A 55 -10.32 11.66 -14.49
CA CYS A 55 -9.88 12.10 -13.14
C CYS A 55 -10.81 13.17 -12.56
N GLU A 56 -11.99 13.43 -13.20
CA GLU A 56 -13.03 14.35 -12.75
C GLU A 56 -12.58 15.79 -12.45
N ARG A 57 -11.49 16.22 -13.09
CA ARG A 57 -10.93 17.55 -12.93
C ARG A 57 -11.46 18.51 -13.98
N TYR A 58 -11.69 19.76 -13.56
CA TYR A 58 -12.02 20.88 -14.42
C TYR A 58 -10.78 21.73 -14.72
N LEU A 59 -10.70 22.27 -15.94
CA LEU A 59 -9.63 23.16 -16.32
C LEU A 59 -9.86 24.57 -15.74
N ASN A 60 -9.01 24.94 -14.79
CA ASN A 60 -8.94 26.30 -14.25
C ASN A 60 -7.92 27.10 -15.09
N PRO A 61 -8.31 28.21 -15.74
CA PRO A 61 -7.38 29.03 -16.48
C PRO A 61 -6.20 29.52 -15.62
N PRO A 62 -4.91 29.55 -16.10
CA PRO A 62 -4.54 29.32 -17.49
C PRO A 62 -4.41 27.84 -17.88
N ASN A 63 -3.83 26.94 -17.06
CA ASN A 63 -3.57 25.54 -17.41
C ASN A 63 -3.59 24.58 -16.22
N THR A 64 -4.20 24.96 -15.12
CA THR A 64 -4.28 24.13 -13.92
C THR A 64 -5.56 23.28 -13.94
N TRP A 65 -5.47 22.02 -13.55
CA TRP A 65 -6.61 21.11 -13.44
C TRP A 65 -6.94 20.88 -11.97
N VAL A 66 -8.17 21.16 -11.58
CA VAL A 66 -8.65 21.13 -10.19
C VAL A 66 -9.86 20.21 -10.10
N ILE A 67 -9.91 19.39 -9.05
CA ILE A 67 -11.10 18.61 -8.72
C ILE A 67 -12.12 19.57 -8.12
N ALA A 68 -13.32 19.57 -8.65
CA ALA A 68 -14.43 20.38 -8.12
C ALA A 68 -15.74 19.58 -8.25
N GLN A 69 -16.53 19.56 -7.20
CA GLN A 69 -17.86 18.95 -7.23
C GLN A 69 -18.85 19.87 -7.95
N LEU A 70 -19.96 19.30 -8.42
CA LEU A 70 -21.06 20.08 -8.98
C LEU A 70 -21.59 21.06 -7.92
N GLU A 71 -21.90 22.30 -8.35
CA GLU A 71 -22.39 23.38 -7.49
C GLU A 71 -21.44 23.84 -6.37
N SER A 72 -20.18 23.39 -6.38
CA SER A 72 -19.17 23.82 -5.40
C SER A 72 -18.69 25.25 -5.63
N ARG A 73 -18.19 25.89 -4.57
CA ARG A 73 -17.56 27.23 -4.65
C ARG A 73 -16.34 27.24 -5.57
N GLU A 74 -15.61 26.14 -5.64
CA GLU A 74 -14.43 25.96 -6.49
C GLU A 74 -14.83 25.96 -7.96
N LEU A 75 -15.90 25.24 -8.32
CA LEU A 75 -16.43 25.24 -9.68
C LEU A 75 -16.94 26.62 -10.07
N LEU A 76 -17.63 27.34 -9.15
CA LEU A 76 -18.07 28.70 -9.38
C LEU A 76 -16.88 29.63 -9.66
N ALA A 77 -15.81 29.53 -8.91
CA ALA A 77 -14.59 30.31 -9.13
C ALA A 77 -13.96 30.05 -10.52
N ILE A 78 -13.99 28.80 -10.99
CA ILE A 78 -13.53 28.44 -12.34
C ILE A 78 -14.42 29.09 -13.41
N CYS A 79 -15.74 29.03 -13.25
CA CYS A 79 -16.70 29.63 -14.13
C CYS A 79 -16.48 31.17 -14.25
N LEU A 80 -16.33 31.85 -13.11
CA LEU A 80 -16.11 33.29 -13.06
C LEU A 80 -14.78 33.71 -13.73
N LYS A 81 -13.70 32.97 -13.50
CA LYS A 81 -12.40 33.23 -14.15
C LYS A 81 -12.43 33.06 -15.66
N LYS A 82 -13.34 32.26 -16.19
CA LYS A 82 -13.48 32.05 -17.63
C LYS A 82 -14.17 33.22 -18.32
N LEU A 83 -14.99 34.02 -17.60
CA LEU A 83 -15.70 35.14 -18.15
C LEU A 83 -14.80 36.37 -18.26
N LYS A 84 -14.41 36.74 -19.49
CA LYS A 84 -13.50 37.88 -19.78
C LYS A 84 -14.32 39.11 -19.52
N GLY A 85 -15.16 39.60 -19.38
CA GLY A 85 -15.83 40.92 -19.18
C GLY A 85 -16.10 41.31 -17.72
N LEU A 86 -16.01 40.35 -16.82
CA LEU A 86 -16.33 40.55 -15.40
C LEU A 86 -15.43 41.58 -14.70
N LYS A 87 -14.22 41.82 -15.24
CA LYS A 87 -13.30 42.83 -14.68
C LYS A 87 -13.78 44.26 -14.83
N GLN A 88 -14.74 44.53 -15.73
CA GLN A 88 -15.24 45.86 -16.03
C GLN A 88 -16.48 46.22 -15.20
N VAL A 89 -17.03 45.24 -14.47
CA VAL A 89 -18.23 45.40 -13.65
C VAL A 89 -17.96 44.87 -12.24
N ARG A 90 -18.70 45.37 -11.26
CA ARG A 90 -18.64 44.87 -9.90
C ARG A 90 -19.60 43.69 -9.75
N LEU A 91 -19.09 42.52 -9.43
CA LEU A 91 -19.87 41.33 -9.12
C LEU A 91 -20.41 41.46 -7.68
N ILE A 92 -21.75 41.37 -7.52
CA ILE A 92 -22.42 41.38 -6.21
C ILE A 92 -22.68 39.95 -5.76
N ASP A 93 -23.30 39.15 -6.65
CA ASP A 93 -23.76 37.81 -6.32
C ASP A 93 -23.60 36.88 -7.51
N ALA A 94 -23.31 35.60 -7.24
CA ALA A 94 -23.17 34.57 -8.23
C ALA A 94 -23.64 33.22 -7.66
N ASN A 95 -24.69 32.67 -8.23
CA ASN A 95 -25.27 31.40 -7.79
C ASN A 95 -25.52 30.47 -8.96
N PHE A 96 -25.40 29.16 -8.71
CA PHE A 96 -25.80 28.15 -9.68
C PHE A 96 -27.32 28.06 -9.77
N ILE A 97 -27.82 27.85 -10.98
CA ILE A 97 -29.19 27.42 -11.24
C ILE A 97 -29.09 25.90 -11.47
N TRP A 98 -29.88 25.16 -10.72
CA TRP A 98 -29.87 23.71 -10.86
C TRP A 98 -30.14 23.27 -12.30
N THR A 99 -29.31 22.39 -12.82
CA THR A 99 -29.44 21.77 -14.13
C THR A 99 -29.19 20.28 -14.01
N GLU A 100 -29.85 19.47 -14.81
CA GLU A 100 -29.60 18.03 -14.82
C GLU A 100 -28.13 17.73 -15.13
N PRO A 101 -27.47 16.88 -14.35
CA PRO A 101 -26.04 16.52 -14.57
C PRO A 101 -25.77 15.97 -15.96
N HIS A 102 -26.73 15.24 -16.54
CA HIS A 102 -26.60 14.64 -17.88
C HIS A 102 -26.70 15.67 -19.02
N SER A 103 -27.23 16.86 -18.78
CA SER A 103 -27.37 17.91 -19.81
C SER A 103 -26.04 18.50 -20.27
N LYS A 104 -24.94 18.27 -19.52
CA LYS A 104 -23.60 18.86 -19.76
C LYS A 104 -23.63 20.39 -19.83
N ARG A 105 -24.56 21.00 -19.17
CA ARG A 105 -24.74 22.43 -19.12
C ARG A 105 -24.82 22.87 -17.67
N LEU A 106 -24.08 23.92 -17.35
CA LEU A 106 -24.13 24.57 -16.05
C LEU A 106 -24.66 25.98 -16.27
N ARG A 107 -25.69 26.40 -15.53
CA ARG A 107 -26.22 27.75 -15.58
C ARG A 107 -25.84 28.48 -14.31
N VAL A 108 -25.28 29.66 -14.48
CA VAL A 108 -24.89 30.54 -13.37
C VAL A 108 -25.63 31.84 -13.50
N LYS A 109 -26.37 32.22 -12.46
CA LYS A 109 -27.03 33.50 -12.32
C LYS A 109 -26.05 34.49 -11.73
N LEU A 110 -25.82 35.60 -12.43
CA LEU A 110 -24.88 36.64 -12.04
C LEU A 110 -25.63 37.93 -11.79
N THR A 111 -25.32 38.59 -10.68
CA THR A 111 -25.79 39.94 -10.36
C THR A 111 -24.60 40.87 -10.41
N VAL A 112 -24.61 41.77 -11.38
CA VAL A 112 -23.52 42.74 -11.61
C VAL A 112 -23.97 44.15 -11.44
N GLN A 113 -23.05 44.99 -11.01
CA GLN A 113 -23.25 46.43 -10.82
C GLN A 113 -22.19 47.20 -11.60
N LYS A 114 -22.62 48.27 -12.24
CA LYS A 114 -21.71 49.23 -12.89
C LYS A 114 -22.24 50.64 -12.71
N GLU A 115 -21.33 51.56 -12.52
CA GLU A 115 -21.63 52.98 -12.55
C GLU A 115 -21.80 53.42 -14.01
N VAL A 116 -22.95 53.97 -14.30
CA VAL A 116 -23.34 54.46 -15.62
C VAL A 116 -23.69 55.93 -15.48
N PHE A 117 -23.24 56.74 -16.39
CA PHE A 117 -23.33 58.19 -16.27
C PHE A 117 -22.72 58.72 -14.97
N THR A 118 -22.86 59.97 -14.68
CA THR A 118 -22.32 60.58 -13.47
C THR A 118 -23.05 60.07 -12.21
N SER A 119 -22.40 59.11 -11.49
CA SER A 119 -22.78 58.54 -10.18
C SER A 119 -24.13 57.76 -10.11
N THR A 120 -24.69 57.33 -11.25
CA THR A 120 -25.88 56.46 -11.24
C THR A 120 -25.47 55.00 -11.31
N ILE A 121 -25.81 54.18 -10.29
CA ILE A 121 -25.46 52.77 -10.22
C ILE A 121 -26.58 51.95 -10.88
N LEU A 122 -26.23 51.20 -11.93
CA LEU A 122 -27.13 50.24 -12.55
C LEU A 122 -26.80 48.83 -12.11
N GLN A 123 -27.83 48.11 -11.64
CA GLN A 123 -27.73 46.70 -11.29
C GLN A 123 -28.51 45.85 -12.28
N GLN A 124 -27.89 44.80 -12.79
CA GLN A 124 -28.52 43.90 -13.74
C GLN A 124 -28.25 42.44 -13.36
N VAL A 125 -29.27 41.61 -13.55
CA VAL A 125 -29.22 40.17 -13.31
C VAL A 125 -29.33 39.47 -14.65
N PHE A 126 -28.44 38.54 -14.92
CA PHE A 126 -28.47 37.76 -16.15
C PHE A 126 -27.93 36.34 -15.90
N GLU A 127 -28.19 35.44 -16.83
CA GLU A 127 -27.77 34.08 -16.77
C GLU A 127 -26.65 33.80 -17.80
N VAL A 128 -25.66 33.02 -17.40
CA VAL A 128 -24.62 32.55 -18.29
C VAL A 128 -24.66 31.03 -18.33
N GLU A 129 -24.69 30.48 -19.54
CA GLU A 129 -24.68 29.06 -19.78
C GLU A 129 -23.25 28.58 -20.07
N PHE A 130 -22.78 27.60 -19.30
CA PHE A 130 -21.49 26.94 -19.51
C PHE A 130 -21.71 25.56 -20.09
N LEU A 131 -21.12 25.31 -21.26
CA LEU A 131 -21.11 24.01 -21.90
C LEU A 131 -19.89 23.20 -21.40
N VAL A 132 -20.14 22.05 -20.79
CA VAL A 132 -19.09 21.15 -20.34
C VAL A 132 -18.62 20.32 -21.53
N GLN A 133 -17.40 20.59 -21.99
CA GLN A 133 -16.72 19.83 -23.03
C GLN A 133 -15.76 18.80 -22.41
N TYR A 134 -15.80 17.59 -22.92
CA TYR A 134 -14.86 16.57 -22.51
C TYR A 134 -13.48 16.83 -23.12
N GLY A 135 -12.46 16.80 -22.29
CA GLY A 135 -11.06 16.89 -22.68
C GLY A 135 -10.21 16.08 -21.70
N GLN A 136 -9.16 15.47 -22.16
CA GLN A 136 -8.21 14.82 -21.28
C GLN A 136 -7.23 15.82 -20.67
N CYS A 137 -7.01 15.74 -19.36
CA CYS A 137 -5.94 16.50 -18.73
C CYS A 137 -4.57 15.93 -19.14
N PRO A 138 -3.47 16.70 -19.06
CA PRO A 138 -2.14 16.25 -19.44
C PRO A 138 -1.70 14.96 -18.73
N ASP A 139 -2.11 14.77 -17.48
CA ASP A 139 -1.79 13.58 -16.70
C ASP A 139 -2.51 12.35 -17.25
N CYS A 140 -3.83 12.44 -17.51
CA CYS A 140 -4.59 11.35 -18.13
C CYS A 140 -4.16 11.05 -19.56
N THR A 141 -3.75 12.07 -20.33
CA THR A 141 -3.17 11.88 -21.67
C THR A 141 -1.87 11.08 -21.58
N ARG A 142 -1.00 11.37 -20.59
CA ARG A 142 0.21 10.60 -20.35
C ARG A 142 -0.07 9.17 -19.93
N LEU A 143 -1.08 8.96 -19.07
CA LEU A 143 -1.54 7.62 -18.67
C LEU A 143 -2.07 6.84 -19.88
N ALA A 144 -2.91 7.45 -20.70
CA ALA A 144 -3.47 6.82 -21.90
C ALA A 144 -2.39 6.46 -22.93
N ALA A 145 -1.33 7.24 -23.03
CA ALA A 145 -0.19 6.98 -23.92
C ALA A 145 0.68 5.79 -23.49
N LYS A 146 0.37 5.10 -22.40
CA LYS A 146 0.97 3.87 -21.83
C LYS A 146 2.52 3.83 -21.70
N ASN A 147 3.28 4.81 -22.21
CA ASN A 147 4.73 4.80 -22.27
C ASN A 147 5.42 6.10 -21.82
N MET A 148 4.69 7.10 -21.38
CA MET A 148 5.28 8.37 -20.99
C MET A 148 5.60 8.44 -19.49
N TRP A 149 6.45 7.56 -19.00
CA TRP A 149 7.09 7.73 -17.72
C TRP A 149 8.39 8.54 -17.85
N ARG A 150 8.68 9.37 -16.86
CA ARG A 150 9.94 10.14 -16.77
C ARG A 150 10.91 9.59 -15.74
N ALA A 151 10.39 8.89 -14.72
CA ALA A 151 11.21 8.29 -13.70
C ALA A 151 10.77 6.84 -13.46
N SER A 152 11.72 5.96 -13.19
CA SER A 152 11.48 4.58 -12.78
C SER A 152 12.25 4.26 -11.50
N VAL A 153 11.62 3.51 -10.62
CA VAL A 153 12.23 2.94 -9.41
C VAL A 153 12.26 1.43 -9.58
N GLN A 154 13.45 0.87 -9.67
CA GLN A 154 13.67 -0.57 -9.84
C GLN A 154 14.11 -1.14 -8.51
N VAL A 155 13.25 -1.91 -7.87
CA VAL A 155 13.53 -2.57 -6.60
C VAL A 155 14.00 -3.99 -6.87
N ARG A 156 15.17 -4.36 -6.38
CA ARG A 156 15.79 -5.67 -6.58
C ARG A 156 16.27 -6.26 -5.27
N GLN A 157 16.13 -7.56 -5.15
CA GLN A 157 16.72 -8.36 -4.06
C GLN A 157 17.22 -9.70 -4.63
N LYS A 158 18.46 -10.04 -4.32
CA LYS A 158 19.09 -11.30 -4.79
C LYS A 158 18.81 -12.44 -3.82
N VAL A 159 17.54 -12.82 -3.70
CA VAL A 159 17.08 -13.92 -2.82
C VAL A 159 16.18 -14.86 -3.60
N ALA A 160 16.18 -16.13 -3.24
CA ALA A 160 15.42 -17.14 -3.94
C ALA A 160 13.91 -17.06 -3.74
N HIS A 161 13.42 -16.44 -2.67
CA HIS A 161 12.00 -16.34 -2.30
C HIS A 161 11.47 -14.91 -2.40
N LYS A 162 10.14 -14.75 -2.46
CA LYS A 162 9.48 -13.44 -2.65
C LYS A 162 8.86 -12.85 -1.36
N ARG A 163 9.07 -13.43 -0.19
CA ARG A 163 8.43 -12.99 1.07
C ARG A 163 8.66 -11.53 1.41
N THR A 164 9.89 -11.02 1.23
CA THR A 164 10.20 -9.60 1.46
C THR A 164 9.38 -8.68 0.57
N PHE A 165 9.17 -9.05 -0.70
CA PHE A 165 8.35 -8.27 -1.62
C PHE A 165 6.87 -8.30 -1.24
N LEU A 166 6.36 -9.43 -0.76
CA LEU A 166 4.98 -9.54 -0.26
C LEU A 166 4.76 -8.63 0.96
N TYR A 167 5.69 -8.63 1.89
CA TYR A 167 5.65 -7.72 3.04
C TYR A 167 5.75 -6.25 2.63
N LEU A 168 6.67 -5.92 1.71
CA LEU A 168 6.83 -4.58 1.17
C LEU A 168 5.57 -4.09 0.45
N GLU A 169 4.90 -4.98 -0.29
CA GLU A 169 3.63 -4.69 -0.94
C GLU A 169 2.57 -4.24 0.06
N GLN A 170 2.42 -4.96 1.18
CA GLN A 170 1.47 -4.59 2.23
C GLN A 170 1.81 -3.24 2.88
N LEU A 171 3.08 -2.93 3.07
CA LEU A 171 3.50 -1.63 3.59
C LEU A 171 3.24 -0.50 2.60
N ILE A 172 3.48 -0.72 1.31
CA ILE A 172 3.17 0.25 0.25
C ILE A 172 1.67 0.54 0.21
N LEU A 173 0.83 -0.48 0.37
CA LEU A 173 -0.63 -0.34 0.43
C LEU A 173 -1.06 0.43 1.69
N LYS A 174 -0.54 0.06 2.85
CA LYS A 174 -0.87 0.72 4.13
C LYS A 174 -0.59 2.22 4.11
N TYR A 175 0.56 2.62 3.56
CA TYR A 175 0.99 4.02 3.50
C TYR A 175 0.59 4.73 2.20
N ASN A 176 -0.21 4.10 1.34
CA ASN A 176 -0.66 4.65 0.05
C ASN A 176 0.48 5.18 -0.84
N ALA A 177 1.69 4.60 -0.70
CA ALA A 177 2.86 5.07 -1.44
C ALA A 177 2.77 4.81 -2.95
N HIS A 178 1.86 3.94 -3.39
CA HIS A 178 1.59 3.60 -4.80
C HIS A 178 0.66 4.60 -5.52
N ARG A 179 -0.02 5.51 -4.81
CA ARG A 179 -1.06 6.40 -5.38
C ARG A 179 -0.58 7.24 -6.56
N GLU A 180 0.69 7.63 -6.58
CA GLU A 180 1.29 8.46 -7.63
C GLU A 180 1.97 7.64 -8.73
N THR A 181 1.86 6.31 -8.70
CA THR A 181 2.50 5.39 -9.65
C THR A 181 1.67 5.26 -10.92
N VAL A 182 2.30 5.41 -12.07
CA VAL A 182 1.65 5.24 -13.39
C VAL A 182 1.40 3.76 -13.70
N SER A 183 2.38 2.92 -13.41
CA SER A 183 2.28 1.46 -13.57
C SER A 183 3.30 0.76 -12.69
N VAL A 184 2.98 -0.48 -12.31
CA VAL A 184 3.86 -1.38 -11.58
C VAL A 184 4.07 -2.62 -12.43
N LEU A 185 5.32 -3.00 -12.65
CA LEU A 185 5.67 -4.24 -13.36
C LEU A 185 6.46 -5.15 -12.44
N GLU A 186 5.96 -6.36 -12.29
CA GLU A 186 6.70 -7.40 -11.61
C GLU A 186 7.77 -8.00 -12.52
N LYS A 187 8.98 -8.18 -11.98
CA LYS A 187 10.11 -8.85 -12.61
C LYS A 187 10.46 -10.10 -11.79
N LYS A 188 11.29 -10.96 -12.35
CA LYS A 188 11.75 -12.18 -11.68
C LYS A 188 12.36 -11.90 -10.31
N ASP A 189 13.20 -10.85 -10.22
CA ASP A 189 13.99 -10.52 -9.02
C ASP A 189 13.53 -9.22 -8.36
N GLY A 190 12.30 -8.74 -8.62
CA GLY A 190 11.81 -7.52 -8.00
C GLY A 190 10.62 -6.85 -8.68
N LEU A 191 10.44 -5.58 -8.34
CA LEU A 191 9.33 -4.72 -8.78
C LEU A 191 9.89 -3.47 -9.46
N ASP A 192 9.25 -3.06 -10.56
CA ASP A 192 9.52 -1.82 -11.26
C ASP A 192 8.33 -0.87 -11.15
N PHE A 193 8.55 0.29 -10.55
CA PHE A 193 7.54 1.35 -10.41
C PHE A 193 7.84 2.47 -11.41
N TYR A 194 6.83 2.91 -12.14
CA TYR A 194 6.96 3.97 -13.14
C TYR A 194 6.20 5.22 -12.73
N TYR A 195 6.83 6.38 -12.86
CA TYR A 195 6.29 7.67 -12.42
C TYR A 195 6.32 8.70 -13.55
N ALA A 196 5.27 9.54 -13.60
CA ALA A 196 5.21 10.66 -14.53
C ALA A 196 6.17 11.80 -14.14
N GLN A 197 6.46 11.94 -12.85
CA GLN A 197 7.30 13.00 -12.31
C GLN A 197 8.47 12.42 -11.49
N ARG A 198 9.63 13.11 -11.56
CA ARG A 198 10.82 12.75 -10.79
C ARG A 198 10.59 12.82 -9.26
N ALA A 199 9.84 13.83 -8.82
CA ALA A 199 9.58 14.05 -7.39
C ALA A 199 8.89 12.85 -6.73
N HIS A 200 7.93 12.20 -7.40
CA HIS A 200 7.22 11.03 -6.90
C HIS A 200 8.15 9.82 -6.76
N ALA A 201 9.06 9.63 -7.72
CA ALA A 201 10.08 8.58 -7.63
C ALA A 201 11.05 8.81 -6.45
N ILE A 202 11.42 10.05 -6.18
CA ILE A 202 12.26 10.39 -5.01
C ILE A 202 11.55 10.08 -3.72
N ARG A 203 10.28 10.47 -3.55
CA ARG A 203 9.47 10.14 -2.37
C ARG A 203 9.38 8.63 -2.16
N MET A 204 9.20 7.86 -3.24
CA MET A 204 9.18 6.40 -3.16
C MET A 204 10.53 5.84 -2.72
N THR A 205 11.66 6.37 -3.21
CA THR A 205 12.99 5.94 -2.75
C THR A 205 13.26 6.29 -1.28
N GLU A 206 12.80 7.43 -0.80
CA GLU A 206 12.86 7.84 0.61
C GLU A 206 11.99 6.94 1.49
N PHE A 207 10.77 6.63 1.05
CA PHE A 207 9.90 5.68 1.72
C PHE A 207 10.56 4.30 1.83
N LEU A 208 11.11 3.76 0.74
CA LEU A 208 11.81 2.48 0.75
C LEU A 208 13.01 2.48 1.72
N SER A 209 13.77 3.56 1.77
CA SER A 209 14.91 3.70 2.69
C SER A 209 14.48 3.77 4.15
N SER A 210 13.27 4.24 4.44
CA SER A 210 12.74 4.29 5.82
C SER A 210 12.22 2.93 6.30
N VAL A 211 11.83 2.05 5.37
CA VAL A 211 11.17 0.77 5.68
C VAL A 211 12.13 -0.41 5.62
N VAL A 212 13.04 -0.43 4.64
CA VAL A 212 13.90 -1.58 4.33
C VAL A 212 15.35 -1.11 4.18
N PRO A 213 16.36 -1.91 4.57
CA PRO A 213 17.77 -1.55 4.40
C PRO A 213 18.15 -1.65 2.92
N VAL A 214 18.30 -0.51 2.27
CA VAL A 214 18.54 -0.40 0.83
C VAL A 214 19.78 0.40 0.47
N ARG A 215 20.29 0.17 -0.74
CA ARG A 215 21.23 1.02 -1.43
C ARG A 215 20.56 1.58 -2.67
N VAL A 216 20.62 2.89 -2.87
CA VAL A 216 19.99 3.59 -3.99
C VAL A 216 21.07 4.11 -4.93
N ASN A 217 21.07 3.64 -6.17
CA ASN A 217 21.89 4.15 -7.26
C ASN A 217 21.01 4.95 -8.23
N LYS A 218 21.45 6.15 -8.59
CA LYS A 218 20.72 7.07 -9.49
C LYS A 218 21.41 7.11 -10.84
N SER A 219 20.66 6.97 -11.91
CA SER A 219 21.14 7.17 -13.27
C SER A 219 20.19 8.10 -14.03
N GLU A 220 20.75 8.91 -14.89
CA GLU A 220 20.05 9.89 -15.72
C GLU A 220 20.40 9.64 -17.19
N GLN A 221 19.38 9.52 -18.03
CA GLN A 221 19.55 9.33 -19.48
C GLN A 221 18.92 10.52 -20.22
N LEU A 222 19.71 11.23 -20.99
CA LEU A 222 19.20 12.26 -21.89
C LEU A 222 18.47 11.59 -23.06
N ILE A 223 17.22 11.99 -23.31
CA ILE A 223 16.39 11.47 -24.41
C ILE A 223 16.42 12.44 -25.58
N SER A 224 16.16 13.71 -25.33
CA SER A 224 16.14 14.77 -26.34
C SER A 224 16.55 16.10 -25.71
N MET A 225 17.20 16.90 -26.53
CA MET A 225 17.58 18.27 -26.18
C MET A 225 17.15 19.19 -27.33
N ASP A 226 16.43 20.24 -26.98
CA ASP A 226 16.12 21.32 -27.91
C ASP A 226 17.08 22.46 -27.66
N VAL A 227 17.94 22.72 -28.66
CA VAL A 227 19.00 23.73 -28.61
C VAL A 227 18.42 25.15 -28.60
N HIS A 228 17.26 25.36 -29.27
CA HIS A 228 16.66 26.70 -29.39
C HIS A 228 15.98 27.15 -28.08
N SER A 229 15.30 26.23 -27.38
CA SER A 229 14.65 26.54 -26.12
C SER A 229 15.50 26.17 -24.88
N SER A 230 16.71 25.64 -25.08
CA SER A 230 17.59 25.12 -24.03
C SER A 230 16.87 24.14 -23.08
N THR A 231 15.87 23.40 -23.59
CA THR A 231 15.12 22.43 -22.81
C THR A 231 15.63 21.02 -23.06
N SER A 232 15.87 20.27 -21.98
CA SER A 232 16.37 18.89 -22.04
C SER A 232 15.37 17.94 -21.38
N ASN A 233 15.09 16.84 -22.05
CA ASN A 233 14.24 15.77 -21.51
C ASN A 233 15.13 14.63 -21.03
N TYR A 234 15.04 14.32 -19.74
CA TYR A 234 15.75 13.22 -19.10
C TYR A 234 14.79 12.13 -18.65
N LYS A 235 15.24 10.89 -18.74
CA LYS A 235 14.70 9.75 -17.97
C LYS A 235 15.60 9.49 -16.76
N PHE A 236 14.95 9.34 -15.60
CA PHE A 236 15.62 9.08 -14.35
C PHE A 236 15.36 7.63 -13.95
N THR A 237 16.40 6.88 -13.64
CA THR A 237 16.28 5.52 -13.14
C THR A 237 16.92 5.44 -11.76
N TYR A 238 16.13 5.02 -10.78
CA TYR A 238 16.57 4.76 -9.41
C TYR A 238 16.64 3.26 -9.23
N SER A 239 17.85 2.71 -9.15
CA SER A 239 18.06 1.30 -8.82
C SER A 239 18.18 1.16 -7.32
N VAL A 240 17.20 0.51 -6.71
CA VAL A 240 17.10 0.27 -5.27
C VAL A 240 17.43 -1.20 -5.03
N GLU A 241 18.54 -1.47 -4.38
CA GLU A 241 19.00 -2.82 -4.05
C GLU A 241 18.75 -3.06 -2.56
N ILE A 242 17.88 -4.05 -2.25
CA ILE A 242 17.60 -4.50 -0.90
C ILE A 242 18.69 -5.48 -0.47
N VAL A 243 19.07 -5.44 0.80
CA VAL A 243 20.01 -6.39 1.38
C VAL A 243 19.49 -7.83 1.19
N PRO A 244 20.31 -8.76 0.65
CA PRO A 244 19.92 -10.15 0.42
C PRO A 244 19.95 -11.01 1.68
N ILE A 245 19.45 -10.50 2.78
CA ILE A 245 19.29 -11.20 4.06
C ILE A 245 17.84 -11.09 4.46
N CYS A 246 17.26 -12.22 4.87
CA CYS A 246 15.87 -12.29 5.30
C CYS A 246 15.76 -12.71 6.76
N LYS A 247 14.60 -12.49 7.35
CA LYS A 247 14.28 -12.96 8.69
C LYS A 247 14.42 -14.48 8.74
N ASP A 248 14.95 -14.98 9.82
CA ASP A 248 15.19 -16.40 10.12
C ASP A 248 16.27 -17.09 9.26
N ASP A 249 17.01 -16.36 8.41
CA ASP A 249 18.20 -16.90 7.75
C ASP A 249 19.34 -17.13 8.77
N LEU A 250 20.28 -18.00 8.46
CA LEU A 250 21.52 -18.10 9.22
C LEU A 250 22.61 -17.30 8.52
N VAL A 251 23.29 -16.44 9.26
CA VAL A 251 24.34 -15.56 8.73
C VAL A 251 25.65 -15.77 9.46
N CYS A 252 26.74 -15.86 8.70
CA CYS A 252 28.08 -15.82 9.24
C CYS A 252 28.69 -14.43 9.02
N LEU A 253 28.89 -13.67 10.10
CA LEU A 253 29.43 -12.33 10.06
C LEU A 253 30.94 -12.35 9.77
N PRO A 254 31.44 -11.47 8.87
CA PRO A 254 32.87 -11.20 8.76
C PRO A 254 33.44 -10.76 10.12
N LEU A 255 34.61 -11.18 10.45
CA LEU A 255 35.25 -10.91 11.75
C LEU A 255 35.36 -9.40 12.05
N ARG A 256 35.54 -8.56 11.01
CA ARG A 256 35.59 -7.12 11.14
C ARG A 256 34.25 -6.55 11.59
N VAL A 257 33.16 -7.06 11.02
CA VAL A 257 31.79 -6.62 11.34
C VAL A 257 31.42 -7.09 12.75
N ALA A 258 31.70 -8.35 13.11
CA ALA A 258 31.43 -8.90 14.42
C ALA A 258 32.14 -8.10 15.54
N ARG A 259 33.40 -7.71 15.34
CA ARG A 259 34.15 -6.85 16.27
C ARG A 259 33.56 -5.43 16.38
N ALA A 260 33.12 -4.86 15.25
CA ALA A 260 32.52 -3.53 15.22
C ALA A 260 31.13 -3.48 15.88
N LEU A 261 30.46 -4.63 16.02
CA LEU A 261 29.17 -4.79 16.67
C LEU A 261 29.24 -5.17 18.16
N GLY A 262 30.38 -4.94 18.82
CA GLY A 262 30.56 -5.24 20.23
C GLY A 262 31.10 -6.66 20.48
N ASN A 263 31.82 -7.22 19.52
CA ASN A 263 32.41 -8.55 19.58
C ASN A 263 31.36 -9.68 19.73
N ILE A 264 30.23 -9.54 19.03
CA ILE A 264 29.19 -10.58 18.95
C ILE A 264 29.74 -11.83 18.28
N GLY A 265 29.13 -12.99 18.53
CA GLY A 265 29.43 -14.20 17.79
C GLY A 265 29.32 -14.05 16.28
N GLN A 266 30.12 -14.79 15.51
CA GLN A 266 30.06 -14.69 14.05
C GLN A 266 28.81 -15.37 13.46
N LEU A 267 28.26 -16.39 14.13
CA LEU A 267 26.99 -17.03 13.74
C LEU A 267 25.83 -16.32 14.40
N VAL A 268 25.01 -15.68 13.57
CA VAL A 268 23.87 -14.88 14.05
C VAL A 268 22.61 -15.16 13.24
N LEU A 269 21.45 -14.94 13.88
CA LEU A 269 20.14 -15.05 13.28
C LEU A 269 19.52 -13.64 13.16
N PRO A 270 19.14 -13.18 11.97
CA PRO A 270 18.31 -11.98 11.79
C PRO A 270 16.88 -12.26 12.24
N PHE A 271 16.49 -11.75 13.39
CA PHE A 271 15.14 -11.95 13.93
C PHE A 271 14.14 -10.88 13.51
N ARG A 272 14.64 -9.70 13.12
CA ARG A 272 13.79 -8.60 12.61
C ARG A 272 14.55 -7.77 11.58
N ILE A 273 13.87 -7.48 10.47
CA ILE A 273 14.37 -6.60 9.41
C ILE A 273 13.41 -5.43 9.27
N SER A 274 13.93 -4.24 9.52
CA SER A 274 13.29 -2.95 9.28
C SER A 274 14.26 -2.11 8.43
N ASN A 275 14.36 -0.82 8.60
CA ASN A 275 15.46 -0.02 8.02
C ASN A 275 16.86 -0.45 8.54
N VAL A 276 16.88 -1.24 9.60
CA VAL A 276 18.06 -1.83 10.23
C VAL A 276 17.85 -3.35 10.34
N ILE A 277 18.89 -4.14 10.14
CA ILE A 277 18.88 -5.58 10.35
C ILE A 277 19.22 -5.85 11.81
N LYS A 278 18.27 -6.41 12.56
CA LYS A 278 18.48 -6.80 13.95
C LYS A 278 18.86 -8.27 14.02
N VAL A 279 20.03 -8.54 14.56
CA VAL A 279 20.60 -9.90 14.67
C VAL A 279 20.75 -10.30 16.13
N ILE A 280 20.62 -11.59 16.39
CA ILE A 280 20.83 -12.22 17.68
C ILE A 280 21.80 -13.40 17.54
N ASP A 281 22.70 -13.52 18.47
CA ASP A 281 23.51 -14.73 18.64
C ASP A 281 22.72 -15.74 19.49
N SER A 282 22.41 -16.91 18.93
CA SER A 282 21.62 -17.95 19.59
C SER A 282 22.28 -18.52 20.84
N THR A 283 23.59 -18.43 20.96
CA THR A 283 24.36 -19.02 22.08
C THR A 283 24.56 -18.05 23.23
N THR A 284 24.85 -16.77 22.91
CA THR A 284 25.19 -15.75 23.93
C THR A 284 24.03 -14.80 24.24
N LEU A 285 22.95 -14.82 23.45
CA LEU A 285 21.85 -13.86 23.49
C LEU A 285 22.25 -12.41 23.24
N GLN A 286 23.46 -12.15 22.75
CA GLN A 286 23.86 -10.81 22.36
C GLN A 286 23.09 -10.37 21.13
N MET A 287 22.62 -9.14 21.13
CA MET A 287 21.91 -8.53 20.01
C MET A 287 22.71 -7.37 19.44
N ALA A 288 22.63 -7.23 18.13
CA ALA A 288 23.27 -6.11 17.44
C ALA A 288 22.38 -5.59 16.30
N ASP A 289 22.60 -4.30 15.98
CA ASP A 289 21.90 -3.59 14.92
C ASP A 289 22.87 -3.29 13.78
N ILE A 290 22.56 -3.81 12.58
CA ILE A 290 23.34 -3.59 11.36
C ILE A 290 22.57 -2.62 10.46
N THR A 291 23.10 -1.41 10.31
CA THR A 291 22.53 -0.41 9.40
C THR A 291 22.87 -0.75 7.94
N ALA A 292 22.06 -0.27 6.99
CA ALA A 292 22.32 -0.47 5.56
C ALA A 292 23.73 -0.01 5.15
N GLU A 293 24.20 1.13 5.68
CA GLU A 293 25.54 1.65 5.41
C GLU A 293 26.67 0.71 5.88
N LYS A 294 26.52 0.12 7.06
CA LYS A 294 27.48 -0.84 7.60
C LYS A 294 27.52 -2.10 6.76
N TYR A 295 26.34 -2.61 6.37
CA TYR A 295 26.22 -3.78 5.52
C TYR A 295 26.87 -3.58 4.15
N TRP A 296 26.55 -2.48 3.46
CA TRP A 296 27.08 -2.23 2.11
C TRP A 296 28.56 -1.86 2.05
N ARG A 297 29.18 -1.56 3.21
CA ARG A 297 30.63 -1.37 3.31
C ARG A 297 31.38 -2.69 3.25
N ASP A 298 30.84 -3.74 3.83
CA ASP A 298 31.42 -5.08 3.88
C ASP A 298 30.29 -6.12 3.72
N PRO A 299 29.78 -6.30 2.47
CA PRO A 299 28.61 -7.13 2.21
C PRO A 299 28.92 -8.60 2.36
N PHE A 300 28.01 -9.33 3.01
CA PHE A 300 28.09 -10.77 3.23
C PHE A 300 26.75 -11.43 2.86
N PRO A 301 26.76 -12.67 2.30
CA PRO A 301 25.54 -13.43 2.03
C PRO A 301 25.00 -14.13 3.27
N ALA A 302 23.73 -14.58 3.19
CA ALA A 302 23.22 -15.56 4.12
C ALA A 302 23.93 -16.90 3.90
N LEU A 303 24.25 -17.61 4.99
CA LEU A 303 24.90 -18.93 4.95
C LEU A 303 23.87 -20.01 4.59
N CYS A 304 22.71 -19.99 5.26
CA CYS A 304 21.56 -20.85 5.00
C CYS A 304 20.29 -20.00 4.87
N ALA A 305 19.41 -20.45 3.99
CA ALA A 305 18.09 -19.85 3.79
C ALA A 305 16.99 -20.78 4.34
N ILE A 306 15.79 -20.23 4.56
CA ILE A 306 14.64 -20.93 5.15
C ILE A 306 14.30 -22.28 4.50
N PRO A 307 14.38 -22.48 3.17
CA PRO A 307 14.10 -23.78 2.56
C PRO A 307 15.04 -24.91 3.01
N GLU A 308 16.18 -24.56 3.62
CA GLU A 308 17.20 -25.51 4.11
C GLU A 308 16.98 -25.89 5.58
N MET A 309 15.94 -25.36 6.23
CA MET A 309 15.58 -25.71 7.60
C MET A 309 15.07 -27.15 7.68
N VAL A 310 15.45 -27.83 8.75
CA VAL A 310 15.03 -29.18 9.10
C VAL A 310 14.15 -29.12 10.35
N GLU A 311 13.18 -30.02 10.44
CA GLU A 311 12.31 -30.16 11.61
C GLU A 311 12.98 -31.06 12.65
N PHE A 312 13.02 -30.59 13.91
CA PHE A 312 13.52 -31.28 15.07
C PHE A 312 12.43 -31.44 16.12
N LEU A 313 12.41 -32.54 16.82
CA LEU A 313 11.62 -32.79 18.02
C LEU A 313 12.43 -32.40 19.25
N VAL A 314 11.87 -31.59 20.13
CA VAL A 314 12.46 -31.23 21.42
C VAL A 314 12.16 -32.37 22.42
N LEU A 315 13.20 -33.06 22.85
CA LEU A 315 13.10 -34.15 23.83
C LEU A 315 13.05 -33.58 25.27
N ASP A 316 13.97 -32.65 25.56
CA ASP A 316 14.06 -31.98 26.85
C ASP A 316 14.59 -30.55 26.68
N ILE A 317 14.24 -29.67 27.62
CA ILE A 317 14.68 -28.28 27.63
C ILE A 317 14.86 -27.76 29.06
N GLU A 318 16.06 -27.23 29.32
CA GLU A 318 16.42 -26.62 30.59
C GLU A 318 16.70 -25.13 30.39
N VAL A 319 15.91 -24.27 31.04
CA VAL A 319 16.07 -22.79 30.94
C VAL A 319 17.23 -22.36 31.84
N THR A 320 18.30 -21.82 31.25
CA THR A 320 19.51 -21.43 31.97
C THR A 320 19.41 -20.04 32.61
N GLY A 321 18.32 -19.29 32.36
CA GLY A 321 17.96 -18.05 33.08
C GLY A 321 18.57 -16.74 32.58
N GLY A 322 19.26 -16.74 31.43
CA GLY A 322 19.70 -15.51 30.77
C GLY A 322 18.55 -14.88 29.97
N VAL A 323 18.29 -13.59 30.13
CA VAL A 323 17.34 -12.82 29.30
C VAL A 323 18.12 -12.01 28.27
N ALA A 324 17.65 -11.96 27.05
CA ALA A 324 18.30 -11.19 26.00
C ALA A 324 18.17 -9.67 26.25
N HIS A 325 19.28 -8.97 26.12
CA HIS A 325 19.36 -7.51 26.22
C HIS A 325 19.65 -6.91 24.86
N GLY A 326 18.77 -5.99 24.43
CA GLY A 326 18.98 -5.24 23.20
C GLY A 326 20.11 -4.20 23.30
N PRO A 327 20.59 -3.63 22.17
CA PRO A 327 21.70 -2.66 22.13
C PRO A 327 21.49 -1.42 22.99
N HIS A 328 20.27 -1.09 23.35
CA HIS A 328 19.89 0.05 24.20
C HIS A 328 19.44 -0.34 25.62
N GLY A 329 19.82 -1.55 26.09
CA GLY A 329 19.46 -2.05 27.41
C GLY A 329 18.02 -2.50 27.58
N GLN A 330 17.24 -2.59 26.51
CA GLN A 330 15.89 -3.12 26.53
C GLN A 330 15.92 -4.63 26.74
N THR A 331 15.20 -5.11 27.76
CA THR A 331 15.00 -6.55 27.98
C THR A 331 13.96 -7.08 27.02
N MET A 332 14.31 -8.06 26.20
CA MET A 332 13.35 -8.78 25.35
C MET A 332 12.91 -10.05 26.07
N GLY A 333 11.75 -9.99 26.73
CA GLY A 333 11.19 -11.13 27.46
C GLY A 333 10.81 -12.34 26.60
N LYS A 334 10.84 -12.20 25.28
CA LYS A 334 10.57 -13.27 24.32
C LYS A 334 11.73 -14.28 24.25
N PHE A 335 12.98 -13.84 24.42
CA PHE A 335 14.17 -14.67 24.26
C PHE A 335 14.85 -14.93 25.60
N ALA A 336 15.01 -16.21 25.91
CA ALA A 336 15.75 -16.68 27.08
C ALA A 336 16.71 -17.79 26.68
N ALA A 337 17.87 -17.87 27.33
CA ALA A 337 18.82 -18.95 27.10
C ALA A 337 18.28 -20.25 27.68
N ALA A 338 18.34 -21.30 26.89
CA ALA A 338 18.03 -22.64 27.31
C ALA A 338 18.97 -23.64 26.63
N ASP A 339 19.24 -24.73 27.31
CA ASP A 339 19.94 -25.90 26.77
C ASP A 339 18.87 -26.95 26.42
N ALA A 340 18.77 -27.30 25.14
CA ALA A 340 17.76 -28.23 24.62
C ALA A 340 18.40 -29.49 24.05
N GLN A 341 17.72 -30.61 24.26
CA GLN A 341 18.03 -31.89 23.60
C GLN A 341 17.04 -32.06 22.45
N VAL A 342 17.56 -32.21 21.22
CA VAL A 342 16.73 -32.30 20.03
C VAL A 342 17.12 -33.50 19.16
N SER A 343 16.11 -34.08 18.51
CA SER A 343 16.28 -35.17 17.54
C SER A 343 15.62 -34.78 16.21
N PRO A 344 16.26 -35.08 15.05
CA PRO A 344 15.68 -34.79 13.75
C PRO A 344 14.42 -35.65 13.50
N LEU A 345 13.32 -35.03 13.05
CA LEU A 345 12.05 -35.73 12.81
C LEU A 345 12.06 -36.53 11.50
N ASN A 346 12.78 -36.05 10.48
CA ASN A 346 12.84 -36.62 9.12
C ASN A 346 14.24 -37.22 8.85
N ALA A 347 14.63 -38.21 9.61
CA ALA A 347 15.86 -38.93 9.32
C ALA A 347 15.64 -39.93 8.16
N ASN A 348 15.75 -39.46 6.94
CA ASN A 348 15.72 -40.31 5.73
C ASN A 348 17.04 -41.11 5.55
N THR A 349 17.96 -40.99 6.48
CA THR A 349 19.27 -41.61 6.41
C THR A 349 19.39 -42.68 7.48
N PHE A 350 19.69 -43.90 7.06
CA PHE A 350 19.94 -45.05 7.96
C PHE A 350 20.99 -44.68 9.02
N GLY A 351 20.60 -44.65 10.31
CA GLY A 351 21.48 -44.45 11.45
C GLY A 351 21.47 -43.09 12.13
N GLU A 352 20.80 -42.04 11.57
CA GLU A 352 20.69 -40.72 12.20
C GLU A 352 19.37 -40.47 12.93
N ALA A 353 18.41 -41.40 12.84
CA ALA A 353 17.10 -41.26 13.48
C ALA A 353 17.18 -41.22 15.03
N ASP A 354 18.22 -41.82 15.62
CA ASP A 354 18.44 -41.84 17.07
C ASP A 354 19.49 -40.82 17.54
N ALA A 355 19.96 -39.92 16.66
CA ALA A 355 20.95 -38.93 17.04
C ALA A 355 20.29 -37.83 17.89
N VAL A 356 20.77 -37.70 19.13
CA VAL A 356 20.37 -36.62 20.04
C VAL A 356 21.46 -35.55 20.00
N TYR A 357 21.04 -34.32 19.73
CA TYR A 357 21.91 -33.14 19.71
C TYR A 357 21.65 -32.27 20.93
N HIS A 358 22.69 -31.86 21.63
CA HIS A 358 22.65 -30.93 22.72
C HIS A 358 22.91 -29.53 22.17
N VAL A 359 21.92 -28.66 22.25
CA VAL A 359 21.94 -27.35 21.59
C VAL A 359 21.59 -26.26 22.57
N ARG A 360 22.39 -25.19 22.59
CA ARG A 360 22.04 -23.95 23.29
C ARG A 360 21.21 -23.09 22.39
N THR A 361 20.05 -22.65 22.89
CA THR A 361 19.07 -21.89 22.12
C THR A 361 18.59 -20.62 22.83
N HIS A 362 18.12 -19.67 22.06
CA HIS A 362 17.49 -18.43 22.52
C HIS A 362 15.98 -18.57 22.79
N LEU A 363 15.38 -19.74 22.50
CA LEU A 363 13.94 -19.97 22.52
C LEU A 363 13.41 -20.51 23.86
N GLY A 364 14.15 -20.37 24.96
CA GLY A 364 13.82 -20.96 26.24
C GLY A 364 12.44 -20.61 26.81
N ASN A 365 11.87 -19.45 26.50
CA ASN A 365 10.53 -19.05 26.94
C ASN A 365 9.40 -19.53 26.01
N ILE A 366 9.75 -20.09 24.84
CA ILE A 366 8.77 -20.44 23.80
C ILE A 366 8.58 -21.94 23.69
N LEU A 367 9.68 -22.70 23.90
CA LEU A 367 9.72 -24.14 23.69
C LEU A 367 9.36 -24.92 24.94
N GLN A 368 8.73 -26.06 24.74
CA GLN A 368 8.45 -27.07 25.73
C GLN A 368 8.89 -28.45 25.23
N ALA A 369 9.13 -29.39 26.14
CA ALA A 369 9.42 -30.77 25.77
C ALA A 369 8.24 -31.36 24.97
N GLY A 370 8.53 -32.02 23.85
CA GLY A 370 7.53 -32.55 22.91
C GLY A 370 7.18 -31.60 21.74
N ASP A 371 7.68 -30.35 21.74
CA ASP A 371 7.44 -29.42 20.64
C ASP A 371 8.27 -29.76 19.39
N THR A 372 7.75 -29.38 18.22
CA THR A 372 8.48 -29.40 16.97
C THR A 372 9.09 -28.04 16.68
N VAL A 373 10.37 -28.01 16.24
CA VAL A 373 11.15 -26.80 16.02
C VAL A 373 11.83 -26.86 14.67
N MET A 374 11.85 -25.75 13.95
CA MET A 374 12.65 -25.58 12.74
C MET A 374 14.05 -25.10 13.11
N GLY A 375 15.05 -25.72 12.53
CA GLY A 375 16.45 -25.38 12.77
C GLY A 375 17.36 -25.73 11.59
N TYR A 376 18.60 -25.29 11.66
CA TYR A 376 19.65 -25.61 10.69
C TYR A 376 20.58 -26.71 11.24
N HIS A 377 20.77 -27.76 10.46
CA HIS A 377 21.71 -28.84 10.79
C HIS A 377 23.08 -28.55 10.16
N LEU A 378 24.01 -28.03 10.96
CA LEU A 378 25.30 -27.54 10.47
C LEU A 378 26.34 -28.67 10.30
N LYS A 379 26.22 -29.73 11.07
CA LYS A 379 27.17 -30.86 11.03
C LYS A 379 27.24 -31.56 9.68
N THR A 380 26.12 -31.67 8.97
CA THR A 380 26.03 -32.34 7.67
C THR A 380 26.12 -31.38 6.49
N ALA A 381 26.04 -30.05 6.75
CA ALA A 381 26.09 -29.05 5.72
C ALA A 381 27.51 -28.67 5.33
N ASN A 382 27.75 -28.54 4.04
CA ASN A 382 29.02 -28.06 3.50
C ASN A 382 28.83 -26.68 2.89
N PHE A 383 29.42 -25.66 3.52
CA PHE A 383 29.32 -24.28 3.09
C PHE A 383 30.58 -23.85 2.37
N ASN A 384 30.42 -23.28 1.18
CA ASN A 384 31.51 -22.72 0.41
C ASN A 384 31.67 -21.23 0.71
N SER A 385 32.07 -20.91 1.96
CA SER A 385 32.21 -19.53 2.45
C SER A 385 33.50 -19.35 3.22
N ALA A 386 34.29 -18.36 2.84
CA ALA A 386 35.57 -18.04 3.50
C ALA A 386 35.38 -17.62 4.97
N GLU A 387 34.26 -17.00 5.30
CA GLU A 387 33.89 -16.61 6.66
C GLU A 387 33.63 -17.84 7.53
N TRP A 388 32.97 -18.86 6.97
CA TRP A 388 32.73 -20.14 7.62
C TRP A 388 34.01 -20.88 7.89
N ASP A 389 34.92 -20.98 6.92
CA ASP A 389 36.19 -21.67 7.04
C ASP A 389 37.12 -21.03 8.08
N SER A 390 36.91 -19.75 8.38
CA SER A 390 37.67 -19.01 9.40
C SER A 390 37.20 -19.26 10.84
N LEU A 391 36.05 -19.95 11.04
CA LEU A 391 35.46 -20.21 12.34
C LEU A 391 36.23 -21.33 13.07
N PRO A 392 36.57 -21.17 14.36
CA PRO A 392 37.08 -22.26 15.17
C PRO A 392 36.03 -23.36 15.31
N ALA A 393 36.42 -24.63 15.06
CA ALA A 393 35.51 -25.78 15.14
C ALA A 393 34.79 -25.89 16.51
N ASP A 394 35.46 -25.50 17.59
CA ASP A 394 34.91 -25.53 18.95
C ASP A 394 33.73 -24.55 19.17
N ARG A 395 33.54 -23.56 18.29
CA ARG A 395 32.49 -22.55 18.40
C ARG A 395 31.31 -22.79 17.46
N VAL A 396 31.38 -23.81 16.63
CA VAL A 396 30.32 -24.16 15.69
C VAL A 396 29.37 -25.14 16.36
N PRO A 397 28.10 -24.80 16.61
CA PRO A 397 27.13 -25.75 17.14
C PRO A 397 26.72 -26.75 16.05
N ASP A 398 26.39 -27.98 16.44
CA ASP A 398 25.91 -29.01 15.50
C ASP A 398 24.56 -28.62 14.85
N VAL A 399 23.70 -27.97 15.64
CA VAL A 399 22.35 -27.51 15.22
C VAL A 399 22.10 -26.12 15.74
N VAL A 400 21.41 -25.27 14.95
CA VAL A 400 20.93 -23.95 15.37
C VAL A 400 19.40 -23.93 15.26
N LEU A 401 18.70 -23.80 16.37
CA LEU A 401 17.25 -23.70 16.40
C LEU A 401 16.81 -22.26 16.07
N VAL A 402 15.79 -22.11 15.25
CA VAL A 402 15.35 -20.80 14.72
C VAL A 402 13.96 -20.42 15.23
N LYS A 403 12.97 -21.30 15.06
CA LYS A 403 11.57 -21.03 15.44
C LYS A 403 10.78 -22.28 15.74
N LYS A 404 9.73 -22.16 16.58
CA LYS A 404 8.75 -23.22 16.84
C LYS A 404 7.96 -23.51 15.56
N SER A 405 7.76 -24.79 15.25
CA SER A 405 6.92 -25.25 14.14
C SER A 405 5.52 -25.58 14.64
N TYR A 406 4.52 -25.31 13.83
CA TYR A 406 3.11 -25.61 14.13
C TYR A 406 2.48 -26.39 12.97
N PRO A 407 1.56 -27.34 13.24
CA PRO A 407 0.95 -28.20 12.22
C PRO A 407 0.25 -27.42 11.10
N GLU A 408 0.50 -27.79 9.84
CA GLU A 408 0.02 -27.04 8.67
C GLU A 408 -1.47 -27.17 8.38
N ARG A 409 -2.02 -28.38 8.55
CA ARG A 409 -3.36 -28.72 8.07
C ARG A 409 -4.49 -27.96 8.78
N LYS A 410 -4.35 -27.69 10.09
CA LYS A 410 -5.35 -26.99 10.89
C LYS A 410 -5.39 -25.47 10.65
N ARG A 411 -4.33 -24.87 10.07
CA ARG A 411 -4.21 -23.43 9.86
C ARG A 411 -5.00 -22.93 8.64
N ARG A 412 -4.92 -23.62 7.48
CA ARG A 412 -5.57 -23.19 6.24
C ARG A 412 -7.09 -23.08 6.36
N SER A 413 -7.73 -23.94 7.12
CA SER A 413 -9.20 -23.95 7.26
C SER A 413 -9.75 -22.84 8.16
N LYS A 414 -8.94 -22.24 9.03
CA LYS A 414 -9.39 -21.31 10.10
C LYS A 414 -9.13 -19.82 9.80
N ARG A 415 -8.57 -19.46 8.65
CA ARG A 415 -8.31 -18.05 8.30
C ARG A 415 -9.59 -17.35 7.89
N ASN A 416 -10.01 -16.36 8.69
CA ASN A 416 -11.20 -15.52 8.44
C ASN A 416 -10.81 -14.12 7.91
N TRP A 417 -9.58 -13.97 7.43
CA TRP A 417 -9.01 -12.72 6.98
C TRP A 417 -8.32 -12.87 5.62
N LYS A 418 -8.22 -11.76 4.91
CA LYS A 418 -7.56 -11.64 3.59
C LYS A 418 -6.65 -10.42 3.55
N LEU A 419 -5.69 -10.42 2.62
CA LEU A 419 -4.82 -9.29 2.32
C LEU A 419 -5.23 -8.67 0.98
N LYS A 420 -5.09 -7.35 0.85
CA LYS A 420 -5.21 -6.65 -0.42
C LYS A 420 -3.93 -6.85 -1.23
N SER A 421 -4.03 -6.82 -2.56
CA SER A 421 -2.88 -6.89 -3.47
C SER A 421 -2.89 -5.70 -4.42
N ILE A 422 -1.71 -5.10 -4.68
CA ILE A 422 -1.56 -3.98 -5.63
C ILE A 422 -2.07 -4.37 -7.03
N ALA A 423 -1.87 -5.62 -7.44
CA ALA A 423 -2.35 -6.11 -8.73
C ALA A 423 -3.88 -6.11 -8.84
N LYS A 424 -4.61 -6.35 -7.76
CA LYS A 424 -6.08 -6.34 -7.73
C LYS A 424 -6.65 -4.91 -7.66
N GLU A 425 -5.98 -3.99 -6.99
CA GLU A 425 -6.38 -2.57 -6.96
C GLU A 425 -6.11 -1.85 -8.28
N ALA A 426 -5.08 -2.27 -9.03
CA ALA A 426 -4.81 -1.73 -10.36
C ALA A 426 -5.81 -2.22 -11.45
N GLU A 427 -6.60 -3.25 -11.16
CA GLU A 427 -7.70 -3.75 -11.99
C GLU A 427 -9.03 -3.09 -11.60
N ASP A 428 -9.14 -1.76 -11.72
CA ASP A 428 -10.43 -1.07 -11.67
C ASP A 428 -11.36 -1.63 -12.75
N PRO A 429 -12.58 -2.11 -12.39
CA PRO A 429 -13.51 -2.71 -13.35
C PRO A 429 -13.98 -1.75 -14.46
N SER A 430 -13.65 -0.46 -14.39
CA SER A 430 -13.93 0.53 -15.42
C SER A 430 -12.92 0.58 -16.57
N GLN A 431 -11.82 -0.18 -16.51
CA GLN A 431 -10.79 -0.26 -17.55
C GLN A 431 -10.76 -1.64 -18.22
N GLU A 432 -11.86 -2.04 -18.85
CA GLU A 432 -11.86 -3.10 -19.86
C GLU A 432 -10.95 -2.68 -21.04
N GLY A 433 -9.70 -3.08 -21.01
CA GLY A 433 -8.75 -2.84 -22.10
C GLY A 433 -7.30 -2.61 -21.72
N ALA A 434 -6.97 -2.43 -20.46
CA ALA A 434 -5.58 -2.29 -20.03
C ALA A 434 -4.93 -3.67 -19.84
N VAL A 435 -4.31 -4.19 -20.92
CA VAL A 435 -3.37 -5.31 -20.84
C VAL A 435 -2.14 -4.86 -20.08
N GLY A 436 -2.25 -4.86 -18.77
CA GLY A 436 -1.17 -4.66 -17.82
C GLY A 436 -1.37 -5.64 -16.68
N ARG A 437 -1.59 -6.91 -17.05
CA ARG A 437 -1.65 -8.00 -16.09
C ARG A 437 -0.27 -8.18 -15.50
N GLY A 438 -0.04 -7.59 -14.33
CA GLY A 438 0.92 -8.10 -13.36
C GLY A 438 0.41 -9.47 -12.93
N ALA A 439 0.71 -10.48 -13.72
CA ALA A 439 0.36 -11.84 -13.38
C ALA A 439 1.41 -12.38 -12.41
N LEU A 440 1.23 -12.13 -11.11
CA LEU A 440 1.63 -13.09 -10.10
C LEU A 440 0.76 -14.35 -10.34
N GLY A 441 1.08 -15.20 -11.31
CA GLY A 441 0.39 -16.45 -11.43
C GLY A 441 0.12 -17.03 -12.81
N ARG A 442 0.60 -16.47 -13.93
CA ARG A 442 0.36 -17.08 -15.23
C ARG A 442 1.60 -17.17 -16.12
N ARG A 443 2.67 -17.79 -15.63
CA ARG A 443 3.74 -18.36 -16.46
C ARG A 443 4.24 -19.67 -15.85
N GLY A 444 3.85 -20.79 -16.46
CA GLY A 444 4.49 -22.10 -16.31
C GLY A 444 4.42 -22.73 -14.92
N GLY A 445 3.80 -23.87 -14.78
CA GLY A 445 3.43 -24.57 -13.55
C GLY A 445 4.42 -24.63 -12.36
N LEU A 446 5.71 -24.63 -12.59
CA LEU A 446 6.73 -24.70 -11.50
C LEU A 446 6.92 -23.37 -10.77
N ASP A 447 6.91 -22.24 -11.48
CA ASP A 447 7.07 -20.93 -10.84
C ASP A 447 5.81 -20.53 -10.05
N SER A 448 4.62 -20.97 -10.49
CA SER A 448 3.35 -20.72 -9.79
C SER A 448 3.31 -21.41 -8.41
N GLN A 449 3.70 -22.69 -8.34
CA GLN A 449 3.72 -23.44 -7.08
C GLN A 449 4.74 -22.87 -6.06
N ARG A 450 5.83 -22.30 -6.57
CA ARG A 450 6.84 -21.67 -5.71
C ARG A 450 6.31 -20.37 -5.11
N VAL A 451 5.70 -19.52 -5.94
CA VAL A 451 5.08 -18.27 -5.49
C VAL A 451 3.96 -18.55 -4.48
N GLU A 452 3.14 -19.57 -4.71
CA GLU A 452 2.07 -19.97 -3.79
C GLU A 452 2.62 -20.47 -2.45
N ARG A 453 3.71 -21.24 -2.46
CA ARG A 453 4.41 -21.65 -1.23
C ARG A 453 4.99 -20.46 -0.47
N ASP A 454 5.64 -19.51 -1.17
CA ASP A 454 6.19 -18.30 -0.56
C ASP A 454 5.09 -17.44 0.06
N TYR A 455 3.93 -17.34 -0.62
CA TYR A 455 2.76 -16.64 -0.12
C TYR A 455 2.16 -17.30 1.13
N GLU A 456 2.04 -18.64 1.13
CA GLU A 456 1.57 -19.38 2.30
C GLU A 456 2.51 -19.25 3.49
N LEU A 457 3.83 -19.30 3.27
CA LEU A 457 4.83 -19.04 4.30
C LEU A 457 4.71 -17.61 4.86
N PHE A 458 4.47 -16.62 4.01
CA PHE A 458 4.25 -15.24 4.45
C PHE A 458 2.98 -15.10 5.30
N LEU A 459 1.87 -15.73 4.90
CA LEU A 459 0.63 -15.72 5.70
C LEU A 459 0.84 -16.37 7.07
N ARG A 460 1.64 -17.45 7.13
CA ARG A 460 2.00 -18.13 8.36
C ARG A 460 2.83 -17.23 9.29
N GLU A 461 3.78 -16.49 8.74
CA GLU A 461 4.57 -15.53 9.50
C GLU A 461 3.72 -14.42 10.11
N LEU A 462 2.71 -13.93 9.37
CA LEU A 462 1.76 -12.95 9.90
C LEU A 462 0.93 -13.51 11.08
N GLU A 463 0.56 -14.79 11.05
CA GLU A 463 -0.15 -15.44 12.15
C GLU A 463 0.74 -15.60 13.39
N GLU A 464 2.02 -15.92 13.20
CA GLU A 464 2.98 -16.16 14.28
C GLU A 464 3.48 -14.88 14.95
N ASP A 465 3.66 -13.81 14.17
CA ASP A 465 4.32 -12.58 14.64
C ASP A 465 3.31 -11.43 14.83
N SER A 466 2.99 -11.14 16.09
CA SER A 466 2.09 -10.02 16.44
C SER A 466 2.67 -8.66 16.07
N GLU A 467 4.01 -8.48 16.08
CA GLU A 467 4.64 -7.22 15.68
C GLU A 467 4.49 -6.98 14.17
N MET A 468 4.59 -8.04 13.36
CA MET A 468 4.32 -7.96 11.93
C MET A 468 2.85 -7.62 11.65
N ARG A 469 1.91 -8.20 12.39
CA ARG A 469 0.47 -7.90 12.23
C ARG A 469 0.14 -6.44 12.45
N GLN A 470 0.74 -5.79 13.45
CA GLN A 470 0.53 -4.36 13.71
C GLN A 470 1.01 -3.46 12.56
N THR A 471 1.95 -3.94 11.76
CA THR A 471 2.50 -3.18 10.63
C THR A 471 1.72 -3.38 9.33
N VAL A 472 0.87 -4.39 9.23
CA VAL A 472 0.12 -4.77 8.01
C VAL A 472 -1.38 -4.62 8.27
N ASN A 473 -2.12 -4.09 7.28
CA ASN A 473 -3.57 -4.02 7.33
C ASN A 473 -4.17 -5.38 6.91
N MET A 474 -4.94 -5.99 7.81
CA MET A 474 -5.64 -7.25 7.56
C MET A 474 -7.14 -7.01 7.52
N TYR A 475 -7.84 -7.55 6.53
CA TYR A 475 -9.25 -7.31 6.28
C TYR A 475 -10.07 -8.57 6.56
N ARG A 476 -11.29 -8.40 7.10
CA ARG A 476 -12.23 -9.51 7.30
C ARG A 476 -12.66 -10.11 5.97
N ASP A 477 -12.65 -11.43 5.88
CA ASP A 477 -13.20 -12.16 4.75
C ASP A 477 -14.70 -12.40 4.95
N GLN A 478 -15.51 -11.39 4.58
CA GLN A 478 -16.95 -11.40 4.78
C GLN A 478 -17.64 -12.56 4.08
N GLU A 479 -17.14 -12.98 2.90
CA GLU A 479 -17.70 -14.12 2.16
C GLU A 479 -17.50 -15.42 2.92
N LYS A 480 -16.33 -15.60 3.51
CA LYS A 480 -16.02 -16.81 4.27
C LYS A 480 -16.80 -16.86 5.58
N ILE A 481 -16.88 -15.72 6.28
CA ILE A 481 -17.65 -15.59 7.52
C ILE A 481 -19.13 -15.87 7.25
N ALA A 482 -19.72 -15.33 6.18
CA ALA A 482 -21.09 -15.59 5.78
C ALA A 482 -21.34 -17.07 5.47
N ARG A 483 -20.44 -17.72 4.71
CA ARG A 483 -20.52 -19.16 4.41
C ARG A 483 -20.42 -20.03 5.67
N GLU A 484 -19.56 -19.67 6.61
CA GLU A 484 -19.44 -20.37 7.89
C GLU A 484 -20.69 -20.18 8.75
N ALA A 485 -21.26 -18.97 8.79
CA ALA A 485 -22.52 -18.68 9.48
C ALA A 485 -23.69 -19.47 8.87
N GLU A 486 -23.80 -19.53 7.53
CA GLU A 486 -24.80 -20.35 6.85
C GLU A 486 -24.62 -21.86 7.16
N ARG A 487 -23.37 -22.34 7.17
CA ARG A 487 -23.07 -23.74 7.50
C ARG A 487 -23.43 -24.08 8.96
N GLN A 488 -23.17 -23.14 9.87
CA GLN A 488 -23.58 -23.29 11.27
C GLN A 488 -25.12 -23.25 11.44
N ALA A 489 -25.78 -22.35 10.70
CA ALA A 489 -27.23 -22.26 10.69
C ALA A 489 -27.88 -23.53 10.13
N ARG A 490 -27.34 -24.10 9.05
CA ARG A 490 -27.81 -25.41 8.50
C ARG A 490 -27.56 -26.57 9.45
N LYS A 491 -26.43 -26.59 10.18
CA LYS A 491 -26.17 -27.57 11.22
C LYS A 491 -27.15 -27.44 12.41
N ALA A 492 -27.45 -26.20 12.83
CA ALA A 492 -28.41 -25.92 13.90
C ALA A 492 -29.86 -26.23 13.50
N ALA A 493 -30.20 -26.09 12.20
CA ALA A 493 -31.53 -26.43 11.65
C ALA A 493 -31.77 -27.94 11.45
N GLY A 494 -30.77 -28.80 11.73
CA GLY A 494 -30.90 -30.25 11.62
C GLY A 494 -30.97 -30.81 10.18
N GLU A 495 -30.67 -29.97 9.18
CA GLU A 495 -30.66 -30.35 7.75
C GLU A 495 -29.30 -30.94 7.26
N TYR A 496 -28.47 -31.39 8.19
CA TYR A 496 -27.20 -32.03 7.82
C TYR A 496 -27.44 -33.48 7.41
N ARG A 497 -27.73 -33.72 6.14
CA ARG A 497 -27.59 -35.01 5.48
C ARG A 497 -26.13 -35.24 5.14
N ASP A 498 -25.59 -36.34 5.69
CA ASP A 498 -24.25 -36.84 5.38
C ASP A 498 -24.08 -37.04 3.85
N PRO A 499 -23.01 -36.59 3.21
CA PRO A 499 -22.82 -36.72 1.76
C PRO A 499 -22.31 -38.11 1.33
N SER A 500 -22.78 -39.20 1.93
CA SER A 500 -22.54 -40.56 1.46
C SER A 500 -23.62 -41.06 0.48
N GLY A 501 -24.33 -40.17 -0.18
CA GLY A 501 -25.32 -40.48 -1.22
C GLY A 501 -25.03 -39.68 -2.47
N MET A 502 -24.58 -40.41 -3.49
CA MET A 502 -24.46 -40.02 -4.89
C MET A 502 -25.53 -39.04 -5.35
N ASP A 503 -25.11 -37.84 -5.78
CA ASP A 503 -25.78 -37.18 -6.91
C ASP A 503 -24.73 -36.40 -7.72
N GLN A 504 -24.61 -36.80 -8.96
CA GLN A 504 -23.91 -36.15 -10.04
C GLN A 504 -24.57 -34.80 -10.30
N ASP A 505 -23.83 -33.72 -10.20
CA ASP A 505 -24.11 -32.53 -11.00
C ASP A 505 -22.81 -31.84 -11.43
N GLU A 506 -22.80 -31.46 -12.68
CA GLU A 506 -21.68 -31.09 -13.55
C GLU A 506 -21.05 -29.75 -13.13
N GLY A 507 -19.70 -29.67 -13.31
CA GLY A 507 -19.01 -28.42 -13.70
C GLY A 507 -18.16 -27.75 -12.65
N ASP A 508 -16.95 -28.21 -12.48
CA ASP A 508 -15.67 -27.48 -12.63
C ASP A 508 -14.51 -28.37 -12.13
N GLU A 509 -13.87 -29.00 -13.09
CA GLU A 509 -12.66 -29.78 -12.84
C GLU A 509 -11.50 -28.87 -12.45
N VAL A 510 -11.17 -28.82 -11.17
CA VAL A 510 -9.82 -28.59 -10.71
C VAL A 510 -9.25 -29.92 -10.25
N GLN A 511 -8.50 -30.54 -11.16
CA GLN A 511 -7.70 -31.73 -10.86
C GLN A 511 -6.74 -31.43 -9.72
N THR A 512 -6.98 -32.05 -8.58
CA THR A 512 -5.97 -32.27 -7.54
C THR A 512 -5.78 -33.77 -7.43
N ASP A 513 -4.76 -34.26 -8.09
CA ASP A 513 -4.20 -35.58 -7.84
C ASP A 513 -3.63 -35.60 -6.42
N ASP A 514 -4.33 -36.22 -5.50
CA ASP A 514 -3.76 -36.76 -4.27
C ASP A 514 -4.61 -37.96 -3.78
N GLU A 515 -4.22 -39.12 -4.25
CA GLU A 515 -4.65 -40.39 -3.69
C GLU A 515 -4.00 -40.57 -2.31
N GLY A 516 -4.74 -40.45 -1.25
CA GLY A 516 -4.25 -40.63 0.11
C GLY A 516 -5.37 -40.87 1.12
N MET A 517 -5.89 -42.08 1.11
CA MET A 517 -6.42 -42.85 2.26
C MET A 517 -6.97 -42.05 3.45
N THR A 518 -8.27 -41.82 3.47
CA THR A 518 -9.03 -41.36 4.63
C THR A 518 -9.18 -42.49 5.64
N THR A 519 -8.48 -42.40 6.76
CA THR A 519 -8.92 -43.03 8.00
C THR A 519 -9.36 -41.93 8.93
N ASP A 520 -10.68 -41.86 9.15
CA ASP A 520 -11.28 -41.08 10.24
C ASP A 520 -10.79 -41.66 11.59
N ASN A 521 -9.83 -40.97 12.18
CA ASN A 521 -9.52 -41.06 13.58
C ASN A 521 -9.48 -39.66 14.16
N ASP A 522 -10.67 -39.11 14.37
CA ASP A 522 -10.92 -37.82 15.01
C ASP A 522 -11.01 -38.05 16.54
N SER A 523 -9.89 -38.41 17.16
CA SER A 523 -9.73 -38.26 18.60
C SER A 523 -8.27 -38.31 19.00
N GLU A 524 -7.86 -37.32 19.80
CA GLU A 524 -6.57 -37.21 20.48
C GLU A 524 -5.38 -36.74 19.64
N TYR A 525 -5.27 -35.40 19.47
CA TYR A 525 -3.97 -34.74 19.66
C TYR A 525 -4.15 -33.22 19.73
N GLY A 526 -3.83 -32.65 20.87
CA GLY A 526 -3.51 -31.25 21.07
C GLY A 526 -4.68 -30.28 21.17
N SER A 527 -4.85 -29.70 22.32
CA SER A 527 -5.76 -28.60 22.61
C SER A 527 -5.66 -27.50 21.54
N ASP A 528 -6.80 -27.11 21.01
CA ASP A 528 -6.97 -26.03 20.02
C ASP A 528 -6.38 -24.65 20.47
N SER A 529 -5.82 -24.59 21.69
CA SER A 529 -5.24 -23.41 22.34
C SER A 529 -3.80 -23.10 21.92
N GLU A 530 -3.07 -24.02 21.25
CA GLU A 530 -1.64 -23.84 20.92
C GLU A 530 -1.38 -23.11 19.59
N LEU A 531 -2.39 -23.02 18.72
CA LEU A 531 -2.20 -22.34 17.43
C LEU A 531 -2.29 -20.82 17.61
N PRO A 532 -1.32 -20.06 17.09
CA PRO A 532 -1.41 -18.61 17.07
C PRO A 532 -2.64 -18.17 16.27
N ARG A 533 -3.54 -17.42 16.91
CA ARG A 533 -4.77 -16.90 16.31
C ARG A 533 -4.68 -15.39 16.15
N VAL A 534 -5.26 -14.90 15.07
CA VAL A 534 -5.46 -13.47 14.86
C VAL A 534 -6.76 -13.09 15.56
N ASP A 535 -6.71 -12.07 16.43
CA ASP A 535 -7.91 -11.58 17.11
C ASP A 535 -8.83 -10.87 16.11
N MET A 536 -10.13 -11.08 16.23
CA MET A 536 -11.13 -10.41 15.38
C MET A 536 -11.14 -8.89 15.57
N GLY A 537 -10.65 -8.40 16.73
CA GLY A 537 -10.48 -6.98 17.01
C GLY A 537 -9.30 -6.32 16.26
N GLU A 538 -8.34 -7.12 15.75
CA GLU A 538 -7.22 -6.64 14.95
C GLU A 538 -7.58 -6.49 13.45
N LEU A 539 -8.75 -7.03 13.03
CA LEU A 539 -9.17 -7.03 11.64
C LEU A 539 -9.97 -5.78 11.29
N LEU A 540 -9.61 -5.14 10.20
CA LEU A 540 -10.31 -4.00 9.63
C LEU A 540 -11.52 -4.47 8.80
N ASP A 541 -12.62 -3.71 8.86
CA ASP A 541 -13.73 -3.87 7.93
C ASP A 541 -13.44 -3.07 6.66
N ASP A 542 -13.74 -3.64 5.48
CA ASP A 542 -13.56 -2.96 4.18
C ASP A 542 -14.36 -1.63 4.08
N MET A 543 -15.40 -1.46 4.94
CA MET A 543 -16.23 -0.26 4.98
C MET A 543 -15.65 0.88 5.83
N ASP A 544 -14.77 0.58 6.78
CA ASP A 544 -14.18 1.61 7.65
C ASP A 544 -13.14 2.47 6.92
N GLU A 545 -12.50 1.94 5.88
CA GLU A 545 -11.59 2.73 5.04
C GLU A 545 -12.29 3.80 4.18
N MET A 546 -13.55 3.60 3.79
CA MET A 546 -14.31 4.58 2.99
C MET A 546 -14.77 5.80 3.80
N ASN A 547 -14.71 5.74 5.13
CA ASN A 547 -15.15 6.82 6.03
C ASN A 547 -14.00 7.68 6.57
N ILE A 548 -12.74 7.41 6.19
CA ILE A 548 -11.55 8.15 6.67
C ILE A 548 -10.93 9.05 5.57
N GLU A 549 -11.55 9.16 4.38
CA GLU A 549 -11.13 10.13 3.33
C GLU A 549 -11.82 11.51 3.44
#